data_ea860a375f962ea4f6e74dd78451d554
#
_entry.id   ea860a375f962ea4f6e74dd78451d554
#
_cell.length_a   1.000
_cell.length_b   1.000
_cell.length_c   1.000
_cell.angle_alpha   90.00
_cell.angle_beta   90.00
_cell.angle_gamma   90.00
#
_symmetry.space_group_name_H-M   'P 1'
#
loop_
_entity.id
_entity.type
_entity.pdbx_description
1 polymer ?
#
loop_
_entity_poly.entity_id
_entity_poly.type
_entity_poly.pdbx_seq_one_letter_code
_entity_poly.pdbx_strand_id
1 'polypeptide(L)'
;MVQLVIAFIILIAAAVLAGRASRVKPRSLDHGQASESDRQQAAKSIRGPSSAIALGGVGIAVAIAATACVYSLDVGEVAVVRNLGGSVSGSQSEAGFHAKAPWQSAVKYDTRNNLINFYGDTDYETTGGSEVGKQVSINDKSGASANIDIQVNYSLRPDAAVSLYRDYGSQENFVSKYISNDLRSVTREIAGKYDTITMLTDRGSFTRGVQKALSQKWKGMGLTVEQVSVQDVRYPKEITSAYAAAQSAEVQKRKASNEQETAKVEAETKRIKAQGEADANDILNSSLSENVLRQKYIDALSNAKNLTVVPDGSVPMVQTK
;
A
#
# COMPACT_ATOMS: atom_id res chain seq x y z
N MET A 1 -16.56 -30.56 9.53
CA MET A 1 -16.18 -31.97 9.80
C MET A 1 -16.11 -32.26 11.28
N VAL A 2 -15.38 -31.53 12.08
CA VAL A 2 -15.25 -31.74 13.54
C VAL A 2 -16.64 -31.77 14.24
N GLN A 3 -17.49 -30.80 13.91
CA GLN A 3 -18.85 -30.74 14.50
C GLN A 3 -19.71 -31.97 14.20
N LEU A 4 -19.61 -32.55 13.00
CA LEU A 4 -20.34 -33.80 12.66
C LEU A 4 -19.81 -35.01 13.42
N VAL A 5 -18.48 -35.09 13.59
CA VAL A 5 -17.87 -36.16 14.39
C VAL A 5 -18.30 -36.03 15.84
N ILE A 6 -18.34 -34.82 16.39
CA ILE A 6 -18.82 -34.57 17.75
C ILE A 6 -20.29 -34.94 17.89
N ALA A 7 -21.14 -34.50 16.94
CA ALA A 7 -22.58 -34.88 16.95
C ALA A 7 -22.77 -36.38 16.89
N PHE A 8 -21.99 -37.10 16.09
CA PHE A 8 -22.06 -38.57 15.96
C PHE A 8 -21.58 -39.27 17.25
N ILE A 9 -20.50 -38.76 17.87
CA ILE A 9 -20.03 -39.29 19.16
C ILE A 9 -21.08 -39.10 20.26
N ILE A 10 -21.72 -37.91 20.32
CA ILE A 10 -22.79 -37.64 21.29
C ILE A 10 -23.99 -38.58 21.05
N LEU A 11 -24.34 -38.82 19.79
CA LEU A 11 -25.42 -39.71 19.42
C LEU A 11 -25.12 -41.16 19.83
N ILE A 12 -23.91 -41.66 19.61
CA ILE A 12 -23.44 -42.95 20.06
C ILE A 12 -23.45 -43.04 21.59
N ALA A 13 -22.92 -42.02 22.27
CA ALA A 13 -22.90 -41.97 23.74
C ALA A 13 -24.32 -41.99 24.32
N ALA A 14 -25.24 -41.21 23.76
CA ALA A 14 -26.65 -41.23 24.16
C ALA A 14 -27.32 -42.57 23.94
N ALA A 15 -27.04 -43.23 22.79
CA ALA A 15 -27.56 -44.57 22.49
C ALA A 15 -27.00 -45.65 23.46
N VAL A 16 -25.71 -45.57 23.78
CA VAL A 16 -25.07 -46.51 24.75
C VAL A 16 -25.62 -46.28 26.16
N LEU A 17 -25.80 -45.03 26.59
CA LEU A 17 -26.38 -44.70 27.89
C LEU A 17 -27.86 -45.16 27.99
N ALA A 18 -28.66 -44.93 26.94
CA ALA A 18 -30.04 -45.40 26.87
C ALA A 18 -30.10 -46.93 26.86
N GLY A 19 -29.21 -47.61 26.13
CA GLY A 19 -29.10 -49.04 26.09
C GLY A 19 -28.64 -49.68 27.42
N ARG A 20 -27.75 -48.98 28.15
CA ARG A 20 -27.37 -49.40 29.52
C ARG A 20 -28.51 -49.20 30.52
N ALA A 21 -29.19 -48.04 30.45
CA ALA A 21 -30.32 -47.75 31.30
C ALA A 21 -31.51 -48.77 31.10
N SER A 22 -31.70 -49.23 29.86
CA SER A 22 -32.75 -50.28 29.56
C SER A 22 -32.37 -51.71 29.99
N ARG A 23 -31.02 -51.92 30.21
CA ARG A 23 -30.53 -53.26 30.69
C ARG A 23 -30.42 -53.39 32.19
N VAL A 24 -30.70 -52.37 32.96
CA VAL A 24 -30.78 -52.45 34.42
C VAL A 24 -32.01 -53.23 34.74
N LYS A 25 -31.87 -54.60 34.93
CA LYS A 25 -32.93 -55.46 35.47
C LYS A 25 -33.24 -54.93 36.85
N PRO A 26 -34.55 -54.80 37.20
CA PRO A 26 -34.91 -54.53 38.59
C PRO A 26 -34.39 -55.69 39.44
N ARG A 27 -33.60 -55.37 40.44
CA ARG A 27 -33.11 -56.32 41.42
C ARG A 27 -34.35 -57.04 41.97
N SER A 28 -34.43 -58.34 41.76
CA SER A 28 -35.51 -59.18 42.33
C SER A 28 -35.50 -58.99 43.85
N LEU A 29 -36.43 -58.19 44.34
CA LEU A 29 -36.80 -58.22 45.78
C LEU A 29 -37.51 -59.53 46.06
N ASP A 30 -36.85 -60.31 46.85
CA ASP A 30 -37.30 -61.62 47.26
C ASP A 30 -38.55 -61.45 48.08
N HIS A 31 -39.54 -62.36 47.76
CA HIS A 31 -40.71 -62.80 48.44
C HIS A 31 -41.33 -61.94 49.56
N GLY A 32 -42.35 -61.20 49.26
CA GLY A 32 -43.31 -60.67 50.19
C GLY A 32 -44.26 -59.64 49.58
N GLN A 33 -45.46 -60.04 49.15
CA GLN A 33 -46.67 -59.22 48.95
C GLN A 33 -46.45 -57.79 48.35
N ALA A 34 -46.05 -57.66 47.15
CA ALA A 34 -46.21 -56.44 46.40
C ALA A 34 -47.44 -56.50 45.51
N SER A 35 -48.36 -55.58 45.74
CA SER A 35 -49.58 -55.40 44.97
C SER A 35 -49.31 -55.23 43.48
N GLU A 36 -50.20 -55.68 42.59
CA GLU A 36 -50.08 -55.49 41.15
C GLU A 36 -49.95 -54.02 40.74
N SER A 37 -50.50 -53.11 41.54
CA SER A 37 -50.39 -51.68 41.39
C SER A 37 -48.96 -51.17 41.60
N ASP A 38 -48.21 -51.77 42.54
CA ASP A 38 -46.81 -51.40 42.81
C ASP A 38 -45.86 -51.86 41.70
N ARG A 39 -46.15 -53.00 41.08
CA ARG A 39 -45.45 -53.54 39.93
C ARG A 39 -45.64 -52.69 38.68
N GLN A 40 -46.84 -52.13 38.46
CA GLN A 40 -47.14 -51.26 37.35
C GLN A 40 -46.53 -49.88 37.55
N GLN A 41 -46.45 -49.34 38.77
CA GLN A 41 -45.75 -48.07 39.07
C GLN A 41 -44.26 -48.23 38.97
N ALA A 42 -43.67 -49.33 39.44
CA ALA A 42 -42.23 -49.60 39.27
C ALA A 42 -41.82 -49.74 37.80
N ALA A 43 -42.66 -50.38 36.98
CA ALA A 43 -42.46 -50.53 35.54
C ALA A 43 -42.58 -49.19 34.78
N LYS A 44 -43.44 -48.28 35.24
CA LYS A 44 -43.55 -46.91 34.68
C LYS A 44 -42.37 -45.98 35.07
N SER A 45 -41.85 -46.13 36.30
CA SER A 45 -40.74 -45.28 36.79
C SER A 45 -39.41 -45.63 36.15
N ILE A 46 -39.19 -46.81 35.64
CA ILE A 46 -37.95 -47.24 35.00
C ILE A 46 -37.89 -46.85 33.50
N ARG A 47 -39.05 -46.68 32.84
CA ARG A 47 -39.10 -46.27 31.42
C ARG A 47 -38.95 -44.77 31.19
N GLY A 48 -39.22 -43.93 32.18
CA GLY A 48 -39.16 -42.45 32.08
C GLY A 48 -37.77 -41.89 31.85
N PRO A 49 -36.74 -42.20 32.67
CA PRO A 49 -35.45 -41.51 32.58
C PRO A 49 -34.61 -41.92 31.36
N SER A 50 -34.73 -43.19 30.88
CA SER A 50 -33.94 -43.64 29.72
C SER A 50 -34.41 -43.03 28.42
N SER A 51 -35.72 -42.84 28.24
CA SER A 51 -36.27 -42.15 27.05
C SER A 51 -36.00 -40.65 27.06
N ALA A 52 -36.01 -40.01 28.23
CA ALA A 52 -35.69 -38.60 28.35
C ALA A 52 -34.20 -38.31 28.03
N ILE A 53 -33.28 -39.18 28.49
CA ILE A 53 -31.85 -39.09 28.17
C ILE A 53 -31.61 -39.32 26.66
N ALA A 54 -32.27 -40.31 26.06
CA ALA A 54 -32.17 -40.55 24.63
C ALA A 54 -32.71 -39.39 23.80
N LEU A 55 -33.88 -38.85 24.14
CA LEU A 55 -34.48 -37.70 23.46
C LEU A 55 -33.62 -36.43 23.63
N GLY A 56 -33.08 -36.18 24.83
CA GLY A 56 -32.16 -35.09 25.09
C GLY A 56 -30.86 -35.17 24.26
N GLY A 57 -30.27 -36.37 24.21
CA GLY A 57 -29.06 -36.63 23.39
C GLY A 57 -29.29 -36.45 21.88
N VAL A 58 -30.44 -36.93 21.38
CA VAL A 58 -30.82 -36.71 19.97
C VAL A 58 -31.07 -35.24 19.69
N GLY A 59 -31.76 -34.51 20.59
CA GLY A 59 -31.99 -33.07 20.44
C GLY A 59 -30.69 -32.26 20.36
N ILE A 60 -29.73 -32.56 21.23
CA ILE A 60 -28.41 -31.91 21.20
C ILE A 60 -27.64 -32.25 19.90
N ALA A 61 -27.67 -33.53 19.48
CA ALA A 61 -27.00 -33.94 18.23
C ALA A 61 -27.62 -33.26 17.00
N VAL A 62 -28.94 -33.11 16.94
CA VAL A 62 -29.64 -32.38 15.88
C VAL A 62 -29.29 -30.89 15.89
N ALA A 63 -29.23 -30.27 17.08
CA ALA A 63 -28.87 -28.88 17.21
C ALA A 63 -27.42 -28.63 16.71
N ILE A 64 -26.47 -29.51 17.07
CA ILE A 64 -25.07 -29.42 16.56
C ILE A 64 -25.01 -29.65 15.05
N ALA A 65 -25.79 -30.62 14.52
CA ALA A 65 -25.87 -30.88 13.09
C ALA A 65 -26.47 -29.67 12.33
N ALA A 66 -27.47 -29.01 12.90
CA ALA A 66 -28.08 -27.82 12.32
C ALA A 66 -27.10 -26.67 12.23
N THR A 67 -26.26 -26.45 13.28
CA THR A 67 -25.21 -25.43 13.21
C THR A 67 -24.11 -25.72 12.16
N ALA A 68 -23.86 -26.99 11.85
CA ALA A 68 -22.96 -27.42 10.80
C ALA A 68 -23.49 -27.14 9.38
N CYS A 69 -24.81 -26.94 9.24
CA CYS A 69 -25.45 -26.67 7.95
C CYS A 69 -25.50 -25.20 7.56
N VAL A 70 -25.04 -24.29 8.42
CA VAL A 70 -25.08 -22.83 8.18
C VAL A 70 -23.68 -22.26 8.26
N TYR A 71 -23.41 -21.29 7.42
CA TYR A 71 -22.23 -20.41 7.53
C TYR A 71 -22.64 -18.96 7.29
N SER A 72 -21.95 -18.03 7.93
CA SER A 72 -22.11 -16.60 7.71
C SER A 72 -21.08 -16.11 6.71
N LEU A 73 -21.46 -15.14 5.89
CA LEU A 73 -20.58 -14.44 4.95
C LEU A 73 -20.69 -12.94 5.22
N ASP A 74 -19.58 -12.29 5.44
CA ASP A 74 -19.53 -10.86 5.67
C ASP A 74 -19.54 -10.08 4.34
N VAL A 75 -19.86 -8.78 4.41
CA VAL A 75 -19.78 -7.90 3.25
C VAL A 75 -18.35 -7.83 2.74
N GLY A 76 -18.15 -8.11 1.45
CA GLY A 76 -16.80 -8.14 0.85
C GLY A 76 -16.08 -9.48 1.01
N GLU A 77 -16.76 -10.52 1.44
CA GLU A 77 -16.25 -11.90 1.37
C GLU A 77 -16.95 -12.67 0.24
N VAL A 78 -16.26 -13.66 -0.31
CA VAL A 78 -16.84 -14.67 -1.18
C VAL A 78 -16.50 -16.05 -0.63
N ALA A 79 -17.51 -16.93 -0.53
CA ALA A 79 -17.31 -18.30 -0.10
C ALA A 79 -17.35 -19.26 -1.29
N VAL A 80 -16.34 -20.11 -1.39
CA VAL A 80 -16.34 -21.28 -2.29
C VAL A 80 -16.74 -22.50 -1.50
N VAL A 81 -17.88 -23.09 -1.87
CA VAL A 81 -18.42 -24.28 -1.20
C VAL A 81 -17.88 -25.53 -1.90
N ARG A 82 -17.17 -26.35 -1.13
CA ARG A 82 -16.60 -27.62 -1.60
C ARG A 82 -17.27 -28.81 -0.96
N ASN A 83 -17.42 -29.88 -1.72
CA ASN A 83 -17.86 -31.19 -1.23
C ASN A 83 -16.72 -31.95 -0.54
N LEU A 84 -17.06 -33.01 0.19
CA LEU A 84 -16.09 -33.89 0.84
C LEU A 84 -15.05 -34.48 -0.12
N GLY A 85 -15.45 -34.79 -1.34
CA GLY A 85 -14.58 -35.31 -2.40
C GLY A 85 -13.71 -34.23 -3.10
N GLY A 86 -13.70 -32.98 -2.60
CA GLY A 86 -12.88 -31.89 -3.14
C GLY A 86 -13.51 -31.15 -4.33
N SER A 87 -14.60 -31.60 -4.90
CA SER A 87 -15.30 -30.90 -5.98
C SER A 87 -15.95 -29.60 -5.49
N VAL A 88 -15.90 -28.54 -6.30
CA VAL A 88 -16.59 -27.28 -6.02
C VAL A 88 -18.07 -27.44 -6.33
N SER A 89 -18.91 -27.11 -5.35
CA SER A 89 -20.39 -27.14 -5.48
C SER A 89 -20.94 -25.80 -5.99
N GLY A 90 -20.25 -24.70 -5.67
CA GLY A 90 -20.64 -23.34 -6.07
C GLY A 90 -19.85 -22.28 -5.33
N SER A 91 -20.14 -21.02 -5.64
CA SER A 91 -19.64 -19.88 -4.89
C SER A 91 -20.79 -18.94 -4.53
N GLN A 92 -20.65 -18.25 -3.40
CA GLN A 92 -21.61 -17.29 -2.88
C GLN A 92 -20.89 -16.00 -2.51
N SER A 93 -21.42 -14.88 -2.98
CA SER A 93 -20.84 -13.53 -2.75
C SER A 93 -21.77 -12.59 -1.99
N GLU A 94 -23.02 -13.00 -1.75
CA GLU A 94 -23.96 -12.19 -0.99
C GLU A 94 -23.68 -12.34 0.52
N ALA A 95 -23.67 -11.21 1.23
CA ALA A 95 -23.48 -11.20 2.67
C ALA A 95 -24.74 -11.78 3.38
N GLY A 96 -24.54 -12.50 4.46
CA GLY A 96 -25.62 -13.08 5.26
C GLY A 96 -25.37 -14.53 5.66
N PHE A 97 -26.46 -15.18 6.09
CA PHE A 97 -26.42 -16.60 6.44
C PHE A 97 -26.79 -17.47 5.24
N HIS A 98 -25.95 -18.45 4.96
CA HIS A 98 -26.13 -19.37 3.84
C HIS A 98 -26.16 -20.81 4.34
N ALA A 99 -27.00 -21.61 3.68
CA ALA A 99 -27.09 -23.04 3.97
C ALA A 99 -26.04 -23.80 3.14
N LYS A 100 -25.47 -24.83 3.74
CA LYS A 100 -24.62 -25.84 3.10
C LYS A 100 -24.96 -27.22 3.64
N ALA A 101 -24.65 -28.26 2.88
CA ALA A 101 -24.78 -29.62 3.43
C ALA A 101 -23.75 -29.83 4.57
N PRO A 102 -24.07 -30.67 5.56
CA PRO A 102 -23.20 -30.84 6.72
C PRO A 102 -21.80 -31.39 6.39
N TRP A 103 -21.64 -32.08 5.28
CA TRP A 103 -20.37 -32.59 4.76
C TRP A 103 -19.62 -31.58 3.88
N GLN A 104 -20.22 -30.44 3.53
CA GLN A 104 -19.60 -29.39 2.75
C GLN A 104 -18.77 -28.44 3.64
N SER A 105 -17.73 -27.87 3.07
CA SER A 105 -16.94 -26.82 3.69
C SER A 105 -17.02 -25.56 2.84
N ALA A 106 -17.19 -24.41 3.48
CA ALA A 106 -17.09 -23.11 2.85
C ALA A 106 -15.67 -22.55 3.09
N VAL A 107 -14.95 -22.23 2.02
CA VAL A 107 -13.65 -21.56 2.06
C VAL A 107 -13.88 -20.12 1.67
N LYS A 108 -13.56 -19.19 2.56
CA LYS A 108 -13.78 -17.77 2.38
C LYS A 108 -12.58 -17.11 1.76
N TYR A 109 -12.86 -16.15 0.87
CA TYR A 109 -11.90 -15.23 0.27
C TYR A 109 -12.34 -13.81 0.57
N ASP A 110 -11.43 -12.97 1.02
CA ASP A 110 -11.67 -11.54 1.18
C ASP A 110 -11.48 -10.85 -0.19
N THR A 111 -12.54 -10.21 -0.67
CA THR A 111 -12.57 -9.50 -1.95
C THR A 111 -12.27 -8.02 -1.79
N ARG A 112 -12.20 -7.52 -0.55
CA ARG A 112 -11.90 -6.14 -0.24
C ARG A 112 -10.45 -5.79 -0.57
N ASN A 113 -10.08 -4.55 -0.30
CA ASN A 113 -8.73 -4.07 -0.48
C ASN A 113 -7.77 -4.79 0.49
N ASN A 114 -7.04 -5.75 -0.03
CA ASN A 114 -6.04 -6.51 0.69
C ASN A 114 -4.68 -5.83 0.54
N LEU A 115 -3.94 -5.76 1.64
CA LEU A 115 -2.65 -5.11 1.72
C LEU A 115 -1.55 -6.14 1.92
N ILE A 116 -0.51 -6.09 1.09
CA ILE A 116 0.69 -6.91 1.21
C ILE A 116 1.91 -6.02 1.32
N ASN A 117 2.74 -6.31 2.32
CA ASN A 117 3.91 -5.53 2.65
C ASN A 117 5.18 -6.37 2.57
N PHE A 118 6.23 -5.81 1.95
CA PHE A 118 7.58 -6.31 1.99
C PHE A 118 8.48 -5.21 2.54
N TYR A 119 8.97 -5.38 3.77
CA TYR A 119 9.82 -4.39 4.43
C TYR A 119 11.17 -4.95 4.82
N GLY A 120 12.16 -4.06 4.92
CA GLY A 120 13.42 -4.32 5.57
C GLY A 120 13.25 -4.41 7.07
N ASP A 121 14.33 -4.85 7.71
CA ASP A 121 14.42 -4.97 9.15
C ASP A 121 14.07 -3.65 9.84
N THR A 122 13.16 -3.73 10.82
CA THR A 122 12.89 -2.81 11.91
C THR A 122 12.21 -1.46 11.59
N ASP A 123 11.42 -1.01 12.51
CA ASP A 123 10.89 0.31 12.84
C ASP A 123 9.67 0.84 12.07
N TYR A 124 9.17 0.15 11.06
CA TYR A 124 7.83 0.47 10.57
C TYR A 124 6.81 -0.42 11.30
N GLU A 125 6.09 0.16 12.25
CA GLU A 125 4.86 -0.42 12.74
C GLU A 125 3.95 -0.64 11.53
N THR A 126 3.81 -1.90 11.12
CA THR A 126 2.87 -2.31 10.09
C THR A 126 1.45 -2.19 10.65
N THR A 127 0.91 -1.00 10.61
CA THR A 127 -0.50 -0.77 10.93
C THR A 127 -1.35 -1.32 9.80
N GLY A 128 -1.74 -2.59 9.92
CA GLY A 128 -2.67 -3.26 9.03
C GLY A 128 -2.04 -3.84 7.76
N GLY A 129 -2.26 -5.09 7.52
CA GLY A 129 -1.82 -5.85 6.35
C GLY A 129 -1.03 -7.10 6.73
N SER A 130 -1.01 -8.07 5.82
CA SER A 130 -0.18 -9.26 6.00
C SER A 130 1.26 -8.93 5.65
N GLU A 131 2.18 -9.06 6.60
CA GLU A 131 3.61 -9.08 6.31
C GLU A 131 3.96 -10.38 5.59
N VAL A 132 4.41 -10.29 4.35
CA VAL A 132 4.70 -11.48 3.54
C VAL A 132 6.20 -11.78 3.48
N GLY A 133 7.03 -10.95 4.07
CA GLY A 133 8.46 -11.22 4.17
C GLY A 133 9.36 -10.00 4.05
N LYS A 134 10.67 -10.29 4.04
CA LYS A 134 11.73 -9.28 3.97
C LYS A 134 11.68 -8.51 2.67
N GLN A 135 12.24 -7.31 2.68
CA GLN A 135 12.43 -6.42 1.53
C GLN A 135 12.87 -7.16 0.26
N VAL A 136 12.52 -6.59 -0.88
CA VAL A 136 12.87 -7.18 -2.17
C VAL A 136 14.26 -6.71 -2.60
N SER A 137 15.23 -7.63 -2.65
CA SER A 137 16.54 -7.33 -3.23
C SER A 137 16.44 -7.33 -4.76
N ILE A 138 16.95 -6.28 -5.36
CA ILE A 138 16.94 -6.04 -6.81
C ILE A 138 18.34 -5.73 -7.31
N ASN A 139 18.54 -5.86 -8.62
CA ASN A 139 19.64 -5.25 -9.35
C ASN A 139 19.04 -4.27 -10.36
N ASP A 140 19.56 -3.07 -10.39
CA ASP A 140 19.14 -2.05 -11.36
C ASP A 140 19.82 -2.26 -12.75
N LYS A 141 19.47 -1.43 -13.71
CA LYS A 141 20.05 -1.45 -15.07
C LYS A 141 21.57 -1.23 -15.06
N SER A 142 22.09 -0.51 -14.11
CA SER A 142 23.52 -0.22 -13.95
C SER A 142 24.28 -1.37 -13.28
N GLY A 143 23.59 -2.42 -12.83
CA GLY A 143 24.15 -3.55 -12.09
C GLY A 143 24.32 -3.32 -10.61
N ALA A 144 23.88 -2.17 -10.07
CA ALA A 144 23.93 -1.91 -8.64
C ALA A 144 22.82 -2.66 -7.91
N SER A 145 23.17 -3.30 -6.79
CA SER A 145 22.21 -3.99 -5.93
C SER A 145 21.56 -3.01 -4.96
N ALA A 146 20.25 -3.13 -4.78
CA ALA A 146 19.49 -2.38 -3.78
C ALA A 146 18.43 -3.26 -3.12
N ASN A 147 17.97 -2.82 -1.96
CA ASN A 147 16.84 -3.43 -1.26
C ASN A 147 15.66 -2.46 -1.29
N ILE A 148 14.49 -2.96 -1.68
CA ILE A 148 13.28 -2.17 -1.86
C ILE A 148 12.23 -2.58 -0.85
N ASP A 149 11.65 -1.58 -0.17
CA ASP A 149 10.43 -1.72 0.61
C ASP A 149 9.24 -1.38 -0.29
N ILE A 150 8.36 -2.37 -0.47
CA ILE A 150 7.23 -2.24 -1.38
C ILE A 150 5.94 -2.74 -0.72
N GLN A 151 4.89 -1.99 -0.96
CA GLN A 151 3.53 -2.27 -0.51
C GLN A 151 2.61 -2.32 -1.72
N VAL A 152 1.70 -3.28 -1.73
CA VAL A 152 0.71 -3.43 -2.79
C VAL A 152 -0.67 -3.63 -2.20
N ASN A 153 -1.59 -2.78 -2.64
CA ASN A 153 -3.01 -2.93 -2.36
C ASN A 153 -3.66 -3.57 -3.58
N TYR A 154 -4.41 -4.63 -3.34
CA TYR A 154 -5.14 -5.33 -4.40
C TYR A 154 -6.51 -5.79 -3.90
N SER A 155 -7.46 -5.89 -4.80
CA SER A 155 -8.77 -6.47 -4.57
C SER A 155 -8.98 -7.71 -5.43
N LEU A 156 -9.80 -8.63 -4.94
CA LEU A 156 -10.15 -9.86 -5.64
C LEU A 156 -11.57 -9.73 -6.22
N ARG A 157 -11.74 -10.04 -7.50
CA ARG A 157 -13.07 -10.14 -8.08
C ARG A 157 -13.77 -11.42 -7.60
N PRO A 158 -15.04 -11.33 -7.16
CA PRO A 158 -15.77 -12.48 -6.63
C PRO A 158 -15.85 -13.66 -7.60
N ASP A 159 -15.94 -13.40 -8.90
CA ASP A 159 -16.01 -14.42 -9.96
C ASP A 159 -14.74 -15.26 -10.09
N ALA A 160 -13.59 -14.72 -9.67
CA ALA A 160 -12.31 -15.41 -9.73
C ALA A 160 -12.07 -16.40 -8.56
N ALA A 161 -12.86 -16.32 -7.48
CA ALA A 161 -12.62 -17.11 -6.28
C ALA A 161 -12.63 -18.63 -6.53
N VAL A 162 -13.49 -19.12 -7.44
CA VAL A 162 -13.56 -20.54 -7.78
C VAL A 162 -12.31 -21.05 -8.48
N SER A 163 -11.76 -20.26 -9.41
CA SER A 163 -10.50 -20.61 -10.10
C SER A 163 -9.33 -20.58 -9.14
N LEU A 164 -9.23 -19.55 -8.30
CA LEU A 164 -8.21 -19.45 -7.27
C LEU A 164 -8.27 -20.58 -6.26
N TYR A 165 -9.49 -21.01 -5.88
CA TYR A 165 -9.66 -22.18 -5.02
C TYR A 165 -9.12 -23.46 -5.68
N ARG A 166 -9.39 -23.67 -6.96
CA ARG A 166 -8.88 -24.86 -7.69
C ARG A 166 -7.37 -24.90 -7.75
N ASP A 167 -6.74 -23.74 -7.95
CA ASP A 167 -5.29 -23.66 -8.17
C ASP A 167 -4.51 -23.61 -6.85
N TYR A 168 -5.04 -22.95 -5.80
CA TYR A 168 -4.29 -22.65 -4.56
C TYR A 168 -4.97 -23.18 -3.28
N GLY A 169 -6.25 -23.48 -3.30
CA GLY A 169 -7.01 -24.04 -2.20
C GLY A 169 -7.44 -23.06 -1.11
N SER A 170 -6.62 -22.04 -0.79
CA SER A 170 -6.94 -20.99 0.18
C SER A 170 -6.31 -19.66 -0.21
N GLN A 171 -6.84 -18.56 0.36
CA GLN A 171 -6.27 -17.23 0.15
C GLN A 171 -4.84 -17.11 0.67
N GLU A 172 -4.52 -17.69 1.82
CA GLU A 172 -3.16 -17.72 2.37
C GLU A 172 -2.18 -18.40 1.42
N ASN A 173 -2.55 -19.57 0.89
CA ASN A 173 -1.71 -20.27 -0.08
C ASN A 173 -1.52 -19.46 -1.37
N PHE A 174 -2.57 -18.80 -1.83
CA PHE A 174 -2.51 -17.93 -3.00
C PHE A 174 -1.56 -16.76 -2.76
N VAL A 175 -1.69 -16.07 -1.64
CA VAL A 175 -0.81 -14.96 -1.28
C VAL A 175 0.64 -15.42 -1.14
N SER A 176 0.90 -16.48 -0.38
CA SER A 176 2.27 -16.95 -0.09
C SER A 176 2.96 -17.57 -1.31
N LYS A 177 2.26 -18.36 -2.12
CA LYS A 177 2.86 -19.12 -3.24
C LYS A 177 2.90 -18.33 -4.53
N TYR A 178 1.88 -17.50 -4.79
CA TYR A 178 1.78 -16.77 -6.04
C TYR A 178 2.10 -15.29 -5.88
N ILE A 179 1.27 -14.55 -5.15
CA ILE A 179 1.37 -13.08 -5.06
C ILE A 179 2.75 -12.63 -4.60
N SER A 180 3.27 -13.24 -3.53
CA SER A 180 4.58 -12.88 -2.96
C SER A 180 5.72 -13.11 -3.93
N ASN A 181 5.71 -14.25 -4.63
CA ASN A 181 6.77 -14.59 -5.59
C ASN A 181 6.65 -13.74 -6.85
N ASP A 182 5.43 -13.50 -7.31
CA ASP A 182 5.18 -12.73 -8.50
C ASP A 182 5.53 -11.25 -8.31
N LEU A 183 5.15 -10.67 -7.18
CA LEU A 183 5.52 -9.30 -6.82
C LEU A 183 7.05 -9.12 -6.80
N ARG A 184 7.79 -10.05 -6.16
CA ARG A 184 9.26 -10.04 -6.15
C ARG A 184 9.84 -10.14 -7.56
N SER A 185 9.29 -11.03 -8.38
CA SER A 185 9.74 -11.25 -9.76
C SER A 185 9.53 -10.02 -10.62
N VAL A 186 8.31 -9.46 -10.62
CA VAL A 186 7.96 -8.26 -11.39
C VAL A 186 8.77 -7.05 -10.91
N THR A 187 8.93 -6.88 -9.60
CA THR A 187 9.73 -5.78 -9.05
C THR A 187 11.18 -5.85 -9.55
N ARG A 188 11.80 -7.02 -9.56
CA ARG A 188 13.16 -7.23 -10.08
C ARG A 188 13.25 -6.98 -11.59
N GLU A 189 12.29 -7.49 -12.35
CA GLU A 189 12.24 -7.30 -13.80
C GLU A 189 12.15 -5.82 -14.17
N ILE A 190 11.26 -5.09 -13.49
CA ILE A 190 11.07 -3.67 -13.75
C ILE A 190 12.28 -2.87 -13.26
N ALA A 191 12.88 -3.20 -12.11
CA ALA A 191 14.08 -2.54 -11.59
C ALA A 191 15.25 -2.61 -12.60
N GLY A 192 15.43 -3.73 -13.27
CA GLY A 192 16.44 -3.88 -14.33
C GLY A 192 16.26 -2.97 -15.56
N LYS A 193 15.16 -2.24 -15.66
CA LYS A 193 14.90 -1.25 -16.73
C LYS A 193 15.28 0.19 -16.35
N TYR A 194 15.52 0.45 -15.06
CA TYR A 194 15.84 1.76 -14.51
C TYR A 194 17.28 1.80 -14.01
N ASP A 195 17.96 2.91 -14.25
CA ASP A 195 19.31 3.14 -13.72
C ASP A 195 19.27 3.63 -12.27
N THR A 196 20.42 3.57 -11.58
CA THR A 196 20.58 3.98 -10.19
C THR A 196 20.09 5.41 -9.95
N ILE A 197 20.40 6.33 -10.89
CA ILE A 197 20.06 7.75 -10.76
C ILE A 197 18.54 7.92 -10.78
N THR A 198 17.86 7.32 -11.75
CA THR A 198 16.39 7.36 -11.85
C THR A 198 15.73 6.74 -10.62
N MET A 199 16.26 5.63 -10.12
CA MET A 199 15.74 4.97 -8.91
C MET A 199 15.85 5.87 -7.66
N LEU A 200 16.89 6.70 -7.57
CA LEU A 200 17.10 7.63 -6.46
C LEU A 200 16.31 8.94 -6.60
N THR A 201 16.13 9.45 -7.82
CA THR A 201 15.57 10.78 -8.08
C THR A 201 14.11 10.76 -8.54
N ASP A 202 13.68 9.74 -9.29
CA ASP A 202 12.31 9.59 -9.82
C ASP A 202 11.72 8.20 -9.49
N ARG A 203 11.55 7.93 -8.20
CA ARG A 203 10.89 6.70 -7.72
C ARG A 203 9.47 6.54 -8.28
N GLY A 204 8.82 7.64 -8.61
CA GLY A 204 7.46 7.62 -9.15
C GLY A 204 7.35 6.90 -10.50
N SER A 205 8.33 7.06 -11.38
CA SER A 205 8.38 6.36 -12.67
C SER A 205 8.55 4.86 -12.47
N PHE A 206 9.43 4.44 -11.58
CA PHE A 206 9.61 3.04 -11.21
C PHE A 206 8.33 2.44 -10.62
N THR A 207 7.71 3.12 -9.64
CA THR A 207 6.46 2.69 -9.01
C THR A 207 5.35 2.49 -10.03
N ARG A 208 5.15 3.44 -10.95
CA ARG A 208 4.19 3.31 -12.06
C ARG A 208 4.52 2.12 -12.98
N GLY A 209 5.80 1.88 -13.24
CA GLY A 209 6.26 0.74 -14.02
C GLY A 209 5.86 -0.59 -13.39
N VAL A 210 6.10 -0.75 -12.09
CA VAL A 210 5.72 -1.94 -11.32
C VAL A 210 4.20 -2.09 -11.29
N GLN A 211 3.45 -1.02 -10.98
CA GLN A 211 1.99 -1.04 -10.94
C GLN A 211 1.39 -1.47 -12.28
N LYS A 212 1.88 -0.92 -13.38
CA LYS A 212 1.42 -1.27 -14.73
C LYS A 212 1.67 -2.75 -15.04
N ALA A 213 2.87 -3.25 -14.74
CA ALA A 213 3.23 -4.65 -15.00
C ALA A 213 2.40 -5.62 -14.15
N LEU A 214 2.24 -5.34 -12.86
CA LEU A 214 1.38 -6.12 -11.96
C LEU A 214 -0.08 -6.10 -12.41
N SER A 215 -0.61 -4.92 -12.73
CA SER A 215 -2.01 -4.77 -13.18
C SER A 215 -2.28 -5.58 -14.46
N GLN A 216 -1.37 -5.58 -15.41
CA GLN A 216 -1.51 -6.38 -16.62
C GLN A 216 -1.50 -7.88 -16.34
N LYS A 217 -0.59 -8.33 -15.48
CA LYS A 217 -0.42 -9.74 -15.16
C LYS A 217 -1.56 -10.29 -14.30
N TRP A 218 -1.95 -9.55 -13.27
CA TRP A 218 -2.94 -10.00 -12.30
C TRP A 218 -4.38 -9.87 -12.78
N LYS A 219 -4.65 -9.00 -13.76
CA LYS A 219 -5.98 -8.85 -14.36
C LYS A 219 -6.52 -10.18 -14.91
N GLY A 220 -5.64 -10.99 -15.52
CA GLY A 220 -6.01 -12.31 -16.05
C GLY A 220 -6.42 -13.33 -14.99
N MET A 221 -6.02 -13.10 -13.73
CA MET A 221 -6.37 -13.96 -12.59
C MET A 221 -7.56 -13.44 -11.77
N GLY A 222 -8.17 -12.35 -12.20
CA GLY A 222 -9.30 -11.75 -11.49
C GLY A 222 -8.90 -10.88 -10.32
N LEU A 223 -7.66 -10.40 -10.28
CA LEU A 223 -7.18 -9.42 -9.33
C LEU A 223 -7.16 -8.02 -9.94
N THR A 224 -7.45 -7.03 -9.12
CA THR A 224 -7.29 -5.62 -9.45
C THR A 224 -6.21 -5.03 -8.54
N VAL A 225 -5.17 -4.47 -9.13
CA VAL A 225 -4.14 -3.73 -8.39
C VAL A 225 -4.64 -2.30 -8.21
N GLU A 226 -4.97 -1.95 -6.97
CA GLU A 226 -5.47 -0.62 -6.62
C GLU A 226 -4.32 0.38 -6.54
N GLN A 227 -3.29 0.02 -5.78
CA GLN A 227 -2.14 0.89 -5.55
C GLN A 227 -0.87 0.07 -5.31
N VAL A 228 0.23 0.57 -5.87
CA VAL A 228 1.59 0.14 -5.51
C VAL A 228 2.30 1.32 -4.87
N SER A 229 2.97 1.10 -3.75
CA SER A 229 3.77 2.10 -3.06
C SER A 229 5.18 1.55 -2.84
N VAL A 230 6.17 2.22 -3.39
CA VAL A 230 7.58 1.97 -3.10
C VAL A 230 7.99 2.97 -2.01
N GLN A 231 8.20 2.47 -0.80
CA GLN A 231 8.45 3.29 0.37
C GLN A 231 9.91 3.72 0.43
N ASP A 232 10.81 2.77 0.28
CA ASP A 232 12.24 3.05 0.31
C ASP A 232 13.02 2.20 -0.69
N VAL A 233 14.13 2.76 -1.19
CA VAL A 233 15.09 2.09 -2.07
C VAL A 233 16.46 2.27 -1.43
N ARG A 234 16.97 1.22 -0.80
CA ARG A 234 18.22 1.25 -0.03
C ARG A 234 19.37 0.69 -0.85
N TYR A 235 20.22 1.58 -1.33
CA TYR A 235 21.51 1.22 -1.92
C TYR A 235 22.59 1.12 -0.83
N PRO A 236 23.66 0.36 -1.05
CA PRO A 236 24.85 0.38 -0.20
C PRO A 236 25.45 1.79 -0.10
N LYS A 237 26.11 2.08 1.03
CA LYS A 237 26.69 3.42 1.31
C LYS A 237 27.69 3.86 0.26
N GLU A 238 28.42 2.93 -0.32
CA GLU A 238 29.39 3.17 -1.38
C GLU A 238 28.72 3.78 -2.61
N ILE A 239 27.59 3.26 -3.01
CA ILE A 239 26.82 3.77 -4.18
C ILE A 239 26.22 5.13 -3.86
N THR A 240 25.59 5.29 -2.70
CA THR A 240 24.96 6.57 -2.32
C THR A 240 26.00 7.69 -2.12
N SER A 241 27.17 7.38 -1.56
CA SER A 241 28.26 8.37 -1.40
C SER A 241 28.91 8.73 -2.74
N ALA A 242 29.14 7.79 -3.63
CA ALA A 242 29.64 8.06 -4.97
C ALA A 242 28.65 8.94 -5.76
N TYR A 243 27.35 8.67 -5.66
CA TYR A 243 26.32 9.51 -6.27
C TYR A 243 26.30 10.93 -5.67
N ALA A 244 26.37 11.06 -4.35
CA ALA A 244 26.41 12.37 -3.69
C ALA A 244 27.64 13.19 -4.10
N ALA A 245 28.80 12.55 -4.24
CA ALA A 245 30.02 13.19 -4.74
C ALA A 245 29.88 13.65 -6.20
N ALA A 246 29.34 12.80 -7.08
CA ALA A 246 29.08 13.16 -8.47
C ALA A 246 28.07 14.31 -8.59
N GLN A 247 27.01 14.29 -7.81
CA GLN A 247 26.01 15.34 -7.77
C GLN A 247 26.61 16.68 -7.29
N SER A 248 27.47 16.63 -6.24
CA SER A 248 28.17 17.81 -5.75
C SER A 248 29.09 18.42 -6.81
N ALA A 249 29.83 17.57 -7.54
CA ALA A 249 30.69 18.01 -8.64
C ALA A 249 29.89 18.65 -9.80
N GLU A 250 28.73 18.09 -10.15
CA GLU A 250 27.85 18.65 -11.17
C GLU A 250 27.26 20.02 -10.74
N VAL A 251 26.86 20.14 -9.46
CA VAL A 251 26.39 21.42 -8.90
C VAL A 251 27.51 22.47 -8.95
N GLN A 252 28.76 22.12 -8.57
CA GLN A 252 29.90 23.01 -8.64
C GLN A 252 30.21 23.47 -10.08
N LYS A 253 30.18 22.51 -11.03
CA LYS A 253 30.35 22.80 -12.45
C LYS A 253 29.28 23.77 -12.96
N ARG A 254 28.02 23.52 -12.62
CA ARG A 254 26.91 24.43 -13.01
C ARG A 254 27.03 25.80 -12.38
N LYS A 255 27.46 25.88 -11.11
CA LYS A 255 27.73 27.15 -10.43
C LYS A 255 28.84 27.95 -11.14
N ALA A 256 29.95 27.30 -11.43
CA ALA A 256 31.05 27.95 -12.17
C ALA A 256 30.63 28.43 -13.58
N SER A 257 29.81 27.62 -14.28
CA SER A 257 29.27 28.04 -15.60
C SER A 257 28.33 29.24 -15.49
N ASN A 258 27.47 29.30 -14.48
CA ASN A 258 26.57 30.42 -14.25
C ASN A 258 27.35 31.68 -13.84
N GLU A 259 28.40 31.57 -13.00
CA GLU A 259 29.28 32.67 -12.63
C GLU A 259 30.02 33.24 -13.86
N GLN A 260 30.51 32.36 -14.74
CA GLN A 260 31.15 32.77 -15.99
C GLN A 260 30.16 33.51 -16.92
N GLU A 261 28.93 33.00 -17.04
CA GLU A 261 27.90 33.66 -17.86
C GLU A 261 27.49 35.01 -17.27
N THR A 262 27.32 35.09 -15.95
CA THR A 262 27.04 36.36 -15.24
C THR A 262 28.16 37.38 -15.49
N ALA A 263 29.44 36.98 -15.36
CA ALA A 263 30.57 37.84 -15.60
C ALA A 263 30.63 38.36 -17.06
N LYS A 264 30.27 37.51 -18.04
CA LYS A 264 30.15 37.94 -19.44
C LYS A 264 29.06 38.97 -19.64
N VAL A 265 27.88 38.74 -19.08
CA VAL A 265 26.74 39.68 -19.17
C VAL A 265 27.06 41.00 -18.49
N GLU A 266 27.74 40.99 -17.34
CA GLU A 266 28.17 42.20 -16.66
C GLU A 266 29.21 42.98 -17.47
N ALA A 267 30.20 42.29 -18.06
CA ALA A 267 31.20 42.91 -18.92
C ALA A 267 30.55 43.54 -20.15
N GLU A 268 29.64 42.87 -20.82
CA GLU A 268 28.90 43.39 -21.96
C GLU A 268 27.99 44.56 -21.57
N THR A 269 27.36 44.50 -20.41
CA THR A 269 26.54 45.60 -19.87
C THR A 269 27.39 46.85 -19.63
N LYS A 270 28.60 46.68 -19.04
CA LYS A 270 29.55 47.78 -18.87
C LYS A 270 30.00 48.36 -20.20
N ARG A 271 30.29 47.52 -21.21
CA ARG A 271 30.67 47.94 -22.55
C ARG A 271 29.57 48.76 -23.22
N ILE A 272 28.31 48.26 -23.16
CA ILE A 272 27.14 48.95 -23.73
C ILE A 272 26.90 50.30 -23.04
N LYS A 273 27.03 50.37 -21.71
CA LYS A 273 26.92 51.62 -20.97
C LYS A 273 27.99 52.62 -21.36
N ALA A 274 29.27 52.21 -21.40
CA ALA A 274 30.37 53.07 -21.80
C ALA A 274 30.20 53.56 -23.25
N GLN A 275 29.74 52.71 -24.16
CA GLN A 275 29.44 53.12 -25.53
C GLN A 275 28.27 54.11 -25.59
N GLY A 276 27.22 53.87 -24.82
CA GLY A 276 26.09 54.83 -24.75
C GLY A 276 26.47 56.16 -24.16
N GLU A 277 27.37 56.21 -23.15
CA GLU A 277 27.92 57.46 -22.60
C GLU A 277 28.82 58.20 -23.62
N ALA A 278 29.66 57.48 -24.38
CA ALA A 278 30.46 58.04 -25.43
C ALA A 278 29.58 58.63 -26.54
N ASP A 279 28.62 57.90 -27.05
CA ASP A 279 27.65 58.32 -28.07
C ASP A 279 26.83 59.52 -27.59
N ALA A 280 26.42 59.56 -26.33
CA ALA A 280 25.71 60.70 -25.73
C ALA A 280 26.62 61.94 -25.65
N ASN A 281 27.91 61.78 -25.29
CA ASN A 281 28.88 62.89 -25.25
C ASN A 281 29.16 63.37 -26.64
N ASP A 282 29.27 62.51 -27.65
CA ASP A 282 29.50 62.95 -29.05
C ASP A 282 28.31 63.76 -29.61
N ILE A 283 27.07 63.30 -29.28
CA ILE A 283 25.85 64.02 -29.63
C ILE A 283 25.82 65.39 -28.95
N LEU A 284 26.16 65.45 -27.67
CA LEU A 284 26.25 66.68 -26.92
C LEU A 284 27.33 67.66 -27.55
N ASN A 285 28.53 67.16 -27.82
CA ASN A 285 29.58 67.94 -28.45
C ASN A 285 29.18 68.43 -29.84
N SER A 286 28.53 67.59 -30.63
CA SER A 286 28.07 68.01 -31.97
C SER A 286 26.93 69.03 -31.94
N SER A 287 26.08 68.98 -30.88
CA SER A 287 24.93 69.88 -30.72
C SER A 287 25.28 71.21 -30.06
N LEU A 288 26.39 71.25 -29.34
CA LEU A 288 26.89 72.49 -28.67
C LEU A 288 27.82 73.29 -29.61
N SER A 289 27.20 73.94 -30.60
CA SER A 289 27.98 74.96 -31.35
C SER A 289 28.37 76.15 -30.43
N GLU A 290 29.46 76.87 -30.77
CA GLU A 290 29.92 78.00 -29.99
C GLU A 290 28.82 79.04 -29.71
N ASN A 291 27.92 79.21 -30.64
CA ASN A 291 26.73 80.07 -30.47
C ASN A 291 25.73 79.56 -29.44
N VAL A 292 25.51 78.27 -29.34
CA VAL A 292 24.61 77.68 -28.36
C VAL A 292 25.20 77.67 -26.95
N LEU A 293 26.51 77.47 -26.82
CA LEU A 293 27.27 77.69 -25.59
C LEU A 293 27.22 79.12 -25.09
N ARG A 294 27.39 80.07 -26.00
CA ARG A 294 27.30 81.50 -25.69
C ARG A 294 25.90 81.94 -25.27
N GLN A 295 24.85 81.33 -25.90
CA GLN A 295 23.45 81.61 -25.53
C GLN A 295 23.11 81.00 -24.17
N LYS A 296 23.46 79.72 -23.89
CA LYS A 296 23.32 79.13 -22.57
C LYS A 296 24.09 79.85 -21.46
N TYR A 297 25.25 80.38 -21.78
CA TYR A 297 26.03 81.23 -20.85
C TYR A 297 25.28 82.50 -20.53
N ILE A 298 24.73 83.17 -21.54
CA ILE A 298 23.91 84.38 -21.39
C ILE A 298 22.65 84.10 -20.59
N ASP A 299 21.95 83.00 -20.88
CA ASP A 299 20.75 82.58 -20.15
C ASP A 299 21.05 82.23 -18.67
N ALA A 300 22.17 81.57 -18.40
CA ALA A 300 22.64 81.32 -17.05
C ALA A 300 22.98 82.60 -16.28
N LEU A 301 23.63 83.58 -16.95
CA LEU A 301 23.90 84.87 -16.39
C LEU A 301 22.64 85.66 -16.09
N SER A 302 21.65 85.66 -16.99
CA SER A 302 20.38 86.35 -16.81
C SER A 302 19.48 85.77 -15.67
N ASN A 303 19.63 84.49 -15.37
CA ASN A 303 18.89 83.81 -14.32
C ASN A 303 19.66 83.73 -12.98
N ALA A 304 20.90 84.18 -12.92
CA ALA A 304 21.71 84.13 -11.71
C ALA A 304 21.28 85.22 -10.73
N LYS A 305 20.74 84.87 -9.59
CA LYS A 305 20.30 85.81 -8.54
C LYS A 305 21.48 86.50 -7.82
N ASN A 306 22.70 86.01 -7.91
CA ASN A 306 23.91 86.57 -7.35
C ASN A 306 25.07 86.37 -8.33
N LEU A 307 25.49 87.42 -9.02
CA LEU A 307 26.60 87.40 -9.95
C LEU A 307 27.81 88.05 -9.31
N THR A 308 28.88 87.26 -9.12
CA THR A 308 30.21 87.85 -8.78
C THR A 308 31.06 87.72 -10.04
N VAL A 309 31.35 88.88 -10.66
CA VAL A 309 32.28 88.96 -11.81
C VAL A 309 33.68 88.83 -11.27
N VAL A 310 34.36 87.75 -11.63
CA VAL A 310 35.79 87.58 -11.30
C VAL A 310 36.61 88.03 -12.49
N PRO A 311 37.62 88.90 -12.31
CA PRO A 311 38.47 89.35 -13.40
C PRO A 311 39.26 88.22 -14.04
N ASP A 312 39.53 88.34 -15.33
CA ASP A 312 40.28 87.38 -16.11
C ASP A 312 41.61 87.02 -15.46
N GLY A 313 41.86 85.74 -15.15
CA GLY A 313 43.12 85.28 -14.53
C GLY A 313 43.01 84.84 -13.05
N SER A 314 41.84 84.93 -12.38
CA SER A 314 41.60 84.41 -11.00
C SER A 314 40.81 83.11 -10.98
N VAL A 315 41.25 82.17 -10.18
CA VAL A 315 40.52 80.86 -10.00
C VAL A 315 39.30 81.11 -9.12
N PRO A 316 38.08 80.80 -9.56
CA PRO A 316 36.88 80.93 -8.71
C PRO A 316 36.91 79.97 -7.54
N MET A 317 36.94 80.47 -6.31
CA MET A 317 36.72 79.66 -5.12
C MET A 317 35.24 79.51 -4.90
N VAL A 318 34.71 78.23 -5.08
CA VAL A 318 33.35 77.93 -4.73
C VAL A 318 33.30 77.60 -3.23
N GLN A 319 32.66 78.42 -2.44
CA GLN A 319 32.25 78.02 -1.07
C GLN A 319 31.02 77.25 -1.16
N THR A 320 31.12 75.92 -0.91
CA THR A 320 29.97 75.07 -0.62
C THR A 320 29.59 75.28 0.82
N LYS A 321 28.35 75.65 1.04
CA LYS A 321 27.68 75.65 2.34
C LYS A 321 26.93 74.36 2.52
#